data_f6882f544227f849d8bd54ef91eaf6bc
#
_entry.id   f6882f544227f849d8bd54ef91eaf6bc
#
_cell.length_a   1.000
_cell.length_b   1.000
_cell.length_c   1.000
_cell.angle_alpha   90.00
_cell.angle_beta   90.00
_cell.angle_gamma   90.00
#
_symmetry.space_group_name_H-M   'P 1'
#
loop_
_entity.id
_entity.type
_entity.pdbx_description
1 polymer ?
#
loop_
_entity_poly.entity_id
_entity_poly.type
_entity_poly.pdbx_seq_one_letter_code
_entity_poly.pdbx_strand_id
1 'polypeptide(L)'
;MLKLSRFAVVAATMVAAHSLRAQTAALVGTVMRDTLGHALGGGIEVRIPQLNSGANTNYLGEFRVTRIPPGTYLVTIRSVGFEPFSDSITFVANQAVSREFVLKPIATQLDPVHTQAAAATKYRSPALNQFEERRLSGKGGYFISDSVFRTNEPERLTDVIGRIPGLQKIPDRAAVYIASSRSSGDGGLVFQSANKKPATTHCYVTVYIDGVLRWQGPASQTNPPFDLNTIQVSDLAGAEFYAGGASLPVQFNATGTSCGVLLLWTRER
;
A
#
# COMPACT_ATOMS: atom_id res chain seq x y z
N MET A 1 0.59 -97.75 17.16
CA MET A 1 1.25 -96.44 17.38
C MET A 1 0.74 -95.47 16.37
N LEU A 2 -0.28 -94.67 16.70
CA LEU A 2 -0.95 -93.72 15.82
C LEU A 2 -0.48 -92.30 16.11
N LYS A 3 0.20 -91.65 15.17
CA LYS A 3 0.55 -90.23 15.27
C LYS A 3 -0.60 -89.33 14.68
N LEU A 4 -1.30 -88.69 15.56
CA LEU A 4 -2.27 -87.62 15.12
C LEU A 4 -1.50 -86.40 14.67
N SER A 5 -1.68 -86.06 13.40
CA SER A 5 -1.25 -84.77 12.81
C SER A 5 -2.29 -83.69 13.12
N ARG A 6 -1.89 -82.68 13.83
CA ARG A 6 -2.72 -81.46 14.08
C ARG A 6 -2.61 -80.51 12.91
N PHE A 7 -3.63 -80.48 12.07
CA PHE A 7 -3.78 -79.39 11.10
C PHE A 7 -4.27 -78.11 11.80
N ALA A 8 -3.40 -77.12 11.85
CA ALA A 8 -3.77 -75.79 12.29
C ALA A 8 -4.41 -75.08 11.14
N VAL A 9 -5.71 -74.79 11.24
CA VAL A 9 -6.46 -73.93 10.31
C VAL A 9 -6.13 -72.49 10.71
N VAL A 10 -5.30 -71.82 9.92
CA VAL A 10 -5.09 -70.37 10.01
C VAL A 10 -6.22 -69.70 9.22
N ALA A 11 -7.22 -69.23 9.91
CA ALA A 11 -8.24 -68.36 9.32
C ALA A 11 -7.63 -66.95 9.06
N ALA A 12 -7.27 -66.66 7.83
CA ALA A 12 -6.86 -65.36 7.38
C ALA A 12 -8.09 -64.43 7.30
N THR A 13 -8.33 -63.64 8.33
CA THR A 13 -9.30 -62.56 8.29
C THR A 13 -8.76 -61.44 7.40
N MET A 14 -9.17 -61.39 6.14
CA MET A 14 -8.98 -60.23 5.27
C MET A 14 -9.82 -59.07 5.81
N VAL A 15 -9.16 -58.17 6.54
CA VAL A 15 -9.70 -56.83 6.85
C VAL A 15 -9.73 -56.07 5.55
N ALA A 16 -10.89 -56.00 4.90
CA ALA A 16 -11.11 -55.12 3.78
C ALA A 16 -11.02 -53.66 4.30
N ALA A 17 -9.87 -53.06 4.11
CA ALA A 17 -9.69 -51.63 4.32
C ALA A 17 -10.57 -50.87 3.31
N HIS A 18 -11.80 -50.62 3.70
CA HIS A 18 -12.65 -49.72 2.95
C HIS A 18 -11.99 -48.34 3.07
N SER A 19 -11.37 -47.88 1.98
CA SER A 19 -10.92 -46.49 1.84
C SER A 19 -12.16 -45.61 2.04
N LEU A 20 -12.33 -45.09 3.26
CA LEU A 20 -13.28 -44.03 3.53
C LEU A 20 -12.89 -42.86 2.65
N ARG A 21 -13.42 -42.83 1.42
CA ARG A 21 -13.36 -41.63 0.60
C ARG A 21 -14.07 -40.56 1.43
N ALA A 22 -13.30 -39.60 1.92
CA ALA A 22 -13.88 -38.46 2.60
C ALA A 22 -14.92 -37.82 1.68
N GLN A 23 -16.19 -38.02 2.03
CA GLN A 23 -17.31 -37.46 1.25
C GLN A 23 -17.28 -35.95 1.49
N THR A 24 -16.84 -35.21 0.52
CA THR A 24 -16.68 -33.75 0.63
C THR A 24 -17.67 -33.03 -0.26
N ALA A 25 -18.05 -31.85 0.16
CA ALA A 25 -18.83 -30.90 -0.59
C ALA A 25 -17.92 -29.86 -1.30
N ALA A 26 -18.52 -29.04 -2.15
CA ALA A 26 -17.89 -27.90 -2.75
C ALA A 26 -18.79 -26.66 -2.63
N LEU A 27 -18.17 -25.49 -2.51
CA LEU A 27 -18.84 -24.20 -2.67
C LEU A 27 -18.38 -23.57 -3.99
N VAL A 28 -19.34 -23.25 -4.85
CA VAL A 28 -19.12 -22.53 -6.11
C VAL A 28 -19.94 -21.25 -6.05
N GLY A 29 -19.40 -20.15 -6.47
CA GLY A 29 -20.18 -18.92 -6.46
C GLY A 29 -19.55 -17.80 -7.25
N THR A 30 -20.33 -16.72 -7.38
CA THR A 30 -19.90 -15.48 -8.00
C THR A 30 -20.08 -14.35 -6.99
N VAL A 31 -19.08 -13.49 -6.87
CA VAL A 31 -19.14 -12.29 -6.04
C VAL A 31 -19.48 -11.10 -6.91
N MET A 32 -20.55 -10.40 -6.55
CA MET A 32 -21.11 -9.28 -7.27
C MET A 32 -21.13 -8.03 -6.39
N ARG A 33 -21.08 -6.86 -7.00
CA ARG A 33 -21.16 -5.59 -6.28
C ARG A 33 -22.57 -5.00 -6.20
N ASP A 34 -23.48 -5.51 -6.99
CA ASP A 34 -24.87 -5.05 -7.03
C ASP A 34 -25.81 -6.17 -7.49
N THR A 35 -27.09 -5.93 -7.36
CA THR A 35 -28.14 -6.87 -7.79
C THR A 35 -28.37 -6.91 -9.30
N LEU A 36 -27.69 -6.04 -10.07
CA LEU A 36 -27.77 -6.00 -11.54
C LEU A 36 -26.80 -6.98 -12.20
N GLY A 37 -26.05 -7.78 -11.42
CA GLY A 37 -25.18 -8.82 -11.91
C GLY A 37 -23.77 -8.37 -12.30
N HIS A 38 -23.34 -7.17 -11.87
CA HIS A 38 -21.97 -6.73 -12.11
C HIS A 38 -20.99 -7.47 -11.20
N ALA A 39 -20.17 -8.32 -11.79
CA ALA A 39 -19.13 -9.04 -11.08
C ALA A 39 -18.11 -8.08 -10.46
N LEU A 40 -17.62 -8.42 -9.27
CA LEU A 40 -16.67 -7.57 -8.54
C LEU A 40 -15.22 -7.74 -9.02
N GLY A 41 -14.94 -8.64 -9.96
CA GLY A 41 -13.61 -8.90 -10.48
C GLY A 41 -12.79 -9.88 -9.65
N GLY A 42 -11.48 -9.95 -9.90
CA GLY A 42 -10.60 -10.95 -9.33
C GLY A 42 -9.91 -10.55 -8.02
N GLY A 43 -9.42 -11.56 -7.29
CA GLY A 43 -8.62 -11.37 -6.09
C GLY A 43 -9.42 -11.19 -4.80
N ILE A 44 -10.75 -11.37 -4.83
CA ILE A 44 -11.59 -11.31 -3.64
C ILE A 44 -11.40 -12.59 -2.82
N GLU A 45 -11.12 -12.42 -1.55
CA GLU A 45 -10.86 -13.54 -0.66
C GLU A 45 -12.17 -14.12 -0.11
N VAL A 46 -12.41 -15.41 -0.40
CA VAL A 46 -13.48 -16.22 0.17
C VAL A 46 -12.88 -17.22 1.13
N ARG A 47 -13.27 -17.22 2.40
CA ARG A 47 -12.72 -18.10 3.44
C ARG A 47 -13.81 -18.85 4.21
N ILE A 48 -13.43 -20.05 4.66
CA ILE A 48 -14.14 -20.84 5.67
C ILE A 48 -13.19 -20.97 6.86
N PRO A 49 -13.24 -20.04 7.85
CA PRO A 49 -12.24 -19.97 8.90
C PRO A 49 -12.09 -21.26 9.70
N GLN A 50 -13.22 -21.95 9.98
CA GLN A 50 -13.21 -23.20 10.78
C GLN A 50 -12.44 -24.34 10.11
N LEU A 51 -12.27 -24.28 8.78
CA LEU A 51 -11.57 -25.29 8.00
C LEU A 51 -10.20 -24.83 7.52
N ASN A 52 -9.82 -23.59 7.84
CA ASN A 52 -8.64 -22.94 7.30
C ASN A 52 -8.55 -23.09 5.76
N SER A 53 -9.68 -23.03 5.09
CA SER A 53 -9.84 -23.26 3.64
C SER A 53 -10.46 -22.03 2.99
N GLY A 54 -10.14 -21.82 1.70
CA GLY A 54 -10.68 -20.69 0.95
C GLY A 54 -10.23 -20.69 -0.50
N ALA A 55 -10.65 -19.67 -1.23
CA ALA A 55 -10.27 -19.41 -2.61
C ALA A 55 -10.33 -17.91 -2.90
N ASN A 56 -9.62 -17.48 -3.93
CA ASN A 56 -9.77 -16.14 -4.49
C ASN A 56 -10.61 -16.20 -5.75
N THR A 57 -11.38 -15.13 -6.02
CA THR A 57 -12.16 -15.03 -7.25
C THR A 57 -11.25 -14.81 -8.47
N ASN A 58 -11.72 -15.30 -9.62
CA ASN A 58 -11.16 -14.96 -10.93
C ASN A 58 -11.65 -13.57 -11.39
N TYR A 59 -11.23 -13.13 -12.57
CA TYR A 59 -11.61 -11.83 -13.15
C TYR A 59 -13.11 -11.66 -13.44
N LEU A 60 -13.88 -12.77 -13.48
CA LEU A 60 -15.35 -12.77 -13.59
C LEU A 60 -16.04 -12.77 -12.22
N GLY A 61 -15.28 -12.68 -11.12
CA GLY A 61 -15.83 -12.76 -9.77
C GLY A 61 -16.18 -14.18 -9.32
N GLU A 62 -15.86 -15.20 -10.11
CA GLU A 62 -16.18 -16.60 -9.82
C GLU A 62 -15.12 -17.22 -8.92
N PHE A 63 -15.55 -18.10 -8.02
CA PHE A 63 -14.67 -18.87 -7.16
C PHE A 63 -15.17 -20.30 -6.94
N ARG A 64 -14.26 -21.16 -6.47
CA ARG A 64 -14.55 -22.53 -6.10
C ARG A 64 -13.71 -22.97 -4.91
N VAL A 65 -14.38 -23.37 -3.83
CA VAL A 65 -13.78 -24.04 -2.66
C VAL A 65 -14.18 -25.51 -2.69
N THR A 66 -13.21 -26.39 -2.62
CA THR A 66 -13.43 -27.86 -2.68
C THR A 66 -12.99 -28.53 -1.38
N ARG A 67 -13.34 -29.80 -1.22
CA ARG A 67 -12.98 -30.62 -0.05
C ARG A 67 -13.54 -30.08 1.27
N ILE A 68 -14.77 -29.56 1.23
CA ILE A 68 -15.48 -29.11 2.43
C ILE A 68 -16.14 -30.34 3.09
N PRO A 69 -15.81 -30.68 4.35
CA PRO A 69 -16.54 -31.72 5.06
C PRO A 69 -18.01 -31.37 5.21
N PRO A 70 -18.90 -32.37 5.31
CA PRO A 70 -20.32 -32.10 5.63
C PRO A 70 -20.44 -31.39 6.98
N GLY A 71 -21.33 -30.39 7.05
CA GLY A 71 -21.52 -29.57 8.25
C GLY A 71 -21.93 -28.14 7.92
N THR A 72 -22.18 -27.35 8.93
CA THR A 72 -22.49 -25.93 8.79
C THR A 72 -21.27 -25.10 9.18
N TYR A 73 -20.82 -24.26 8.26
CA TYR A 73 -19.64 -23.43 8.44
C TYR A 73 -19.91 -21.99 8.09
N LEU A 74 -19.22 -21.09 8.78
CA LEU A 74 -19.23 -19.68 8.46
C LEU A 74 -18.39 -19.43 7.21
N VAL A 75 -18.99 -18.85 6.19
CA VAL A 75 -18.31 -18.38 4.98
C VAL A 75 -18.13 -16.89 5.09
N THR A 76 -16.91 -16.40 4.95
CA THR A 76 -16.58 -14.99 4.98
C THR A 76 -16.00 -14.54 3.65
N ILE A 77 -16.42 -13.37 3.17
CA ILE A 77 -15.93 -12.77 1.92
C ILE A 77 -15.46 -11.37 2.24
N ARG A 78 -14.23 -11.05 1.81
CA ARG A 78 -13.62 -9.74 2.03
C ARG A 78 -13.09 -9.16 0.73
N SER A 79 -13.40 -7.89 0.51
CA SER A 79 -12.89 -7.10 -0.61
C SER A 79 -12.63 -5.67 -0.15
N VAL A 80 -11.59 -5.04 -0.70
CA VAL A 80 -11.27 -3.63 -0.38
C VAL A 80 -12.41 -2.73 -0.88
N GLY A 81 -12.87 -1.84 -0.02
CA GLY A 81 -13.98 -0.91 -0.35
C GLY A 81 -15.39 -1.50 -0.17
N PHE A 82 -15.51 -2.72 0.36
CA PHE A 82 -16.80 -3.37 0.62
C PHE A 82 -16.91 -3.85 2.06
N GLU A 83 -18.14 -3.86 2.58
CA GLU A 83 -18.44 -4.43 3.89
C GLU A 83 -18.10 -5.93 3.88
N PRO A 84 -17.47 -6.46 4.95
CA PRO A 84 -17.24 -7.89 5.06
C PRO A 84 -18.56 -8.64 5.07
N PHE A 85 -18.70 -9.60 4.17
CA PHE A 85 -19.85 -10.50 4.16
C PHE A 85 -19.57 -11.72 5.03
N SER A 86 -20.56 -12.17 5.80
CA SER A 86 -20.50 -13.41 6.58
C SER A 86 -21.84 -14.08 6.61
N ASP A 87 -21.89 -15.37 6.27
CA ASP A 87 -23.12 -16.18 6.33
C ASP A 87 -22.78 -17.64 6.68
N SER A 88 -23.71 -18.31 7.36
CA SER A 88 -23.56 -19.72 7.72
C SER A 88 -24.19 -20.61 6.65
N ILE A 89 -23.38 -21.45 6.01
CA ILE A 89 -23.79 -22.34 4.92
C ILE A 89 -23.68 -23.79 5.38
N THR A 90 -24.74 -24.57 5.12
CA THR A 90 -24.75 -26.01 5.38
C THR A 90 -24.31 -26.77 4.13
N PHE A 91 -23.33 -27.63 4.30
CA PHE A 91 -22.76 -28.48 3.25
C PHE A 91 -23.16 -29.95 3.45
N VAL A 92 -23.67 -30.57 2.41
CA VAL A 92 -24.02 -32.00 2.39
C VAL A 92 -22.97 -32.77 1.57
N ALA A 93 -22.64 -33.96 2.01
CA ALA A 93 -21.65 -34.81 1.34
C ALA A 93 -22.00 -35.01 -0.16
N ASN A 94 -20.97 -34.94 -1.01
CA ASN A 94 -21.04 -35.13 -2.45
C ASN A 94 -21.92 -34.10 -3.18
N GLN A 95 -22.23 -32.96 -2.55
CA GLN A 95 -23.02 -31.90 -3.19
C GLN A 95 -22.17 -30.65 -3.39
N ALA A 96 -22.43 -29.94 -4.48
CA ALA A 96 -21.93 -28.60 -4.69
C ALA A 96 -23.02 -27.58 -4.34
N VAL A 97 -22.71 -26.66 -3.45
CA VAL A 97 -23.56 -25.50 -3.16
C VAL A 97 -23.17 -24.39 -4.12
N SER A 98 -24.13 -23.92 -4.91
CA SER A 98 -23.94 -22.79 -5.82
C SER A 98 -24.67 -21.57 -5.25
N ARG A 99 -23.96 -20.42 -5.10
CA ARG A 99 -24.53 -19.18 -4.57
C ARG A 99 -23.91 -17.93 -5.21
N GLU A 100 -24.72 -16.90 -5.26
CA GLU A 100 -24.31 -15.55 -5.60
C GLU A 100 -24.18 -14.73 -4.32
N PHE A 101 -23.11 -13.94 -4.23
CA PHE A 101 -22.80 -13.12 -3.07
C PHE A 101 -22.70 -11.66 -3.49
N VAL A 102 -23.63 -10.83 -3.01
CA VAL A 102 -23.63 -9.41 -3.27
C VAL A 102 -22.96 -8.69 -2.11
N LEU A 103 -21.83 -8.04 -2.36
CA LEU A 103 -21.15 -7.22 -1.38
C LEU A 103 -21.68 -5.79 -1.43
N LYS A 104 -21.90 -5.22 -0.24
CA LYS A 104 -22.28 -3.82 -0.11
C LYS A 104 -21.01 -2.96 -0.11
N PRO A 105 -20.93 -1.92 -0.95
CA PRO A 105 -19.84 -0.97 -0.86
C PRO A 105 -19.88 -0.31 0.51
N ILE A 106 -18.70 -0.15 1.13
CA ILE A 106 -18.58 0.75 2.27
C ILE A 106 -18.92 2.12 1.71
N ALA A 107 -20.11 2.64 2.05
CA ALA A 107 -20.41 4.02 1.76
C ALA A 107 -19.30 4.83 2.44
N THR A 108 -18.38 5.39 1.64
CA THR A 108 -17.55 6.47 2.12
C THR A 108 -18.55 7.58 2.38
N GLN A 109 -19.08 7.61 3.60
CA GLN A 109 -19.73 8.80 4.07
C GLN A 109 -18.64 9.85 4.03
N LEU A 110 -18.66 10.64 2.95
CA LEU A 110 -18.03 11.94 2.99
C LEU A 110 -18.73 12.60 4.15
N ASP A 111 -18.00 12.80 5.24
CA ASP A 111 -18.50 13.64 6.32
C ASP A 111 -19.08 14.86 5.63
N PRO A 112 -20.36 15.23 5.95
CA PRO A 112 -20.93 16.42 5.35
C PRO A 112 -19.89 17.50 5.55
N VAL A 113 -19.46 18.14 4.46
CA VAL A 113 -18.61 19.31 4.54
C VAL A 113 -19.37 20.25 5.45
N HIS A 114 -19.04 20.21 6.74
CA HIS A 114 -19.43 21.25 7.65
C HIS A 114 -18.73 22.48 7.12
N THR A 115 -19.43 23.23 6.30
CA THR A 115 -19.14 24.63 6.03
C THR A 115 -19.39 25.36 7.35
N GLN A 116 -18.57 25.07 8.37
CA GLN A 116 -18.30 26.06 9.38
C GLN A 116 -17.81 27.24 8.60
N ALA A 117 -18.50 28.36 8.75
CA ALA A 117 -18.11 29.64 8.18
C ALA A 117 -16.59 29.75 8.34
N ALA A 118 -15.88 29.71 7.21
CA ALA A 118 -14.45 29.49 7.19
C ALA A 118 -13.84 30.53 8.12
N ALA A 119 -13.24 30.06 9.22
CA ALA A 119 -12.28 30.88 9.94
C ALA A 119 -11.37 31.44 8.84
N ALA A 120 -11.28 32.76 8.74
CA ALA A 120 -10.68 33.48 7.62
C ALA A 120 -9.42 32.73 7.18
N THR A 121 -9.45 32.14 5.98
CA THR A 121 -8.36 31.31 5.48
C THR A 121 -7.13 32.18 5.47
N LYS A 122 -6.03 31.69 6.09
CA LYS A 122 -4.79 32.44 6.22
C LYS A 122 -4.23 32.89 4.86
N TYR A 123 -4.52 32.14 3.83
CA TYR A 123 -4.05 32.39 2.47
C TYR A 123 -5.22 32.44 1.48
N ARG A 124 -5.03 33.17 0.38
CA ARG A 124 -5.98 33.19 -0.76
C ARG A 124 -5.87 31.90 -1.57
N SER A 125 -4.64 31.37 -1.72
CA SER A 125 -4.37 30.13 -2.46
C SER A 125 -4.94 28.91 -1.74
N PRO A 126 -5.76 28.08 -2.41
CA PRO A 126 -6.20 26.81 -1.86
C PRO A 126 -5.05 25.87 -1.52
N ALA A 127 -3.96 25.92 -2.29
CA ALA A 127 -2.79 25.08 -2.08
C ALA A 127 -2.06 25.41 -0.77
N LEU A 128 -1.90 26.73 -0.47
CA LEU A 128 -1.32 27.17 0.79
C LEU A 128 -2.23 26.89 1.98
N ASN A 129 -3.54 26.97 1.83
CA ASN A 129 -4.49 26.61 2.87
C ASN A 129 -4.43 25.10 3.17
N GLN A 130 -4.34 24.25 2.15
CA GLN A 130 -4.14 22.82 2.31
C GLN A 130 -2.79 22.48 2.97
N PHE A 131 -1.72 23.20 2.64
CA PHE A 131 -0.44 23.10 3.32
C PHE A 131 -0.59 23.41 4.83
N GLU A 132 -1.22 24.53 5.16
CA GLU A 132 -1.44 24.94 6.55
C GLU A 132 -2.29 23.94 7.34
N GLU A 133 -3.33 23.40 6.71
CA GLU A 133 -4.16 22.33 7.29
C GLU A 133 -3.35 21.08 7.58
N ARG A 134 -2.51 20.62 6.65
CA ARG A 134 -1.61 19.47 6.86
C ARG A 134 -0.61 19.76 7.98
N ARG A 135 -0.03 20.96 7.99
CA ARG A 135 0.91 21.39 9.02
C ARG A 135 0.28 21.38 10.42
N LEU A 136 -0.93 21.91 10.55
CA LEU A 136 -1.67 21.95 11.82
C LEU A 136 -2.15 20.58 12.27
N SER A 137 -2.46 19.69 11.34
CA SER A 137 -2.85 18.30 11.66
C SER A 137 -1.70 17.47 12.23
N GLY A 138 -0.44 17.88 12.01
CA GLY A 138 0.76 17.21 12.53
C GLY A 138 0.98 15.81 12.00
N LYS A 139 0.28 15.39 10.93
CA LYS A 139 0.35 14.03 10.41
C LYS A 139 1.48 13.88 9.38
N GLY A 140 2.45 13.06 9.72
CA GLY A 140 3.27 12.30 8.77
C GLY A 140 4.42 13.02 8.06
N GLY A 141 4.57 14.35 8.18
CA GLY A 141 5.63 15.12 7.50
C GLY A 141 6.39 16.05 8.42
N TYR A 142 7.49 16.62 7.91
CA TYR A 142 8.19 17.75 8.52
C TYR A 142 7.76 19.02 7.81
N PHE A 143 7.42 20.06 8.58
CA PHE A 143 6.86 21.30 8.06
C PHE A 143 7.73 22.51 8.45
N ILE A 144 8.02 23.36 7.51
CA ILE A 144 8.64 24.67 7.71
C ILE A 144 7.60 25.73 7.36
N SER A 145 7.28 26.60 8.31
CA SER A 145 6.29 27.65 8.15
C SER A 145 6.92 28.95 7.59
N ASP A 146 6.07 29.86 7.10
CA ASP A 146 6.44 31.19 6.64
C ASP A 146 7.29 31.97 7.67
N SER A 147 6.97 31.84 8.96
CA SER A 147 7.75 32.52 10.00
C SER A 147 9.20 32.06 10.05
N VAL A 148 9.46 30.75 9.86
CA VAL A 148 10.82 30.22 9.83
C VAL A 148 11.58 30.73 8.61
N PHE A 149 10.93 30.78 7.43
CA PHE A 149 11.56 31.34 6.24
C PHE A 149 11.86 32.82 6.38
N ARG A 150 10.96 33.63 6.96
CA ARG A 150 11.23 35.08 7.23
C ARG A 150 12.42 35.31 8.14
N THR A 151 12.58 34.45 9.14
CA THR A 151 13.72 34.56 10.07
C THR A 151 15.05 34.18 9.39
N ASN A 152 15.02 33.37 8.36
CA ASN A 152 16.20 32.82 7.68
C ASN A 152 16.33 33.32 6.22
N GLU A 153 15.67 34.41 5.83
CA GLU A 153 15.74 34.99 4.49
C GLU A 153 17.15 35.19 3.90
N PRO A 154 18.18 35.57 4.70
CA PRO A 154 19.54 35.72 4.17
C PRO A 154 20.29 34.41 3.94
N GLU A 155 19.73 33.29 4.37
CA GLU A 155 20.37 31.99 4.23
C GLU A 155 20.09 31.35 2.84
N ARG A 156 20.90 30.35 2.51
CA ARG A 156 20.60 29.51 1.34
C ARG A 156 19.46 28.55 1.64
N LEU A 157 18.60 28.29 0.68
CA LEU A 157 17.47 27.36 0.88
C LEU A 157 17.93 25.97 1.31
N THR A 158 19.04 25.48 0.76
CA THR A 158 19.62 24.19 1.17
C THR A 158 20.07 24.16 2.63
N ASP A 159 20.41 25.32 3.23
CA ASP A 159 20.80 25.38 4.64
C ASP A 159 19.56 25.31 5.54
N VAL A 160 18.49 25.95 5.15
CA VAL A 160 17.21 25.90 5.88
C VAL A 160 16.59 24.51 5.79
N ILE A 161 16.47 23.95 4.58
CA ILE A 161 15.87 22.63 4.34
C ILE A 161 16.74 21.51 4.92
N GLY A 162 18.06 21.64 4.86
CA GLY A 162 19.00 20.64 5.40
C GLY A 162 18.94 20.44 6.92
N ARG A 163 18.20 21.29 7.65
CA ARG A 163 17.93 21.12 9.10
C ARG A 163 16.82 20.10 9.38
N ILE A 164 16.06 19.73 8.35
CA ILE A 164 14.99 18.74 8.49
C ILE A 164 15.63 17.36 8.79
N PRO A 165 15.21 16.66 9.86
CA PRO A 165 15.69 15.33 10.19
C PRO A 165 15.47 14.35 9.03
N GLY A 166 16.49 13.58 8.70
CA GLY A 166 16.42 12.62 7.58
C GLY A 166 16.83 13.18 6.22
N LEU A 167 17.23 14.46 6.16
CA LEU A 167 17.86 15.06 4.99
C LEU A 167 19.35 15.30 5.20
N GLN A 168 20.10 15.29 4.12
CA GLN A 168 21.53 15.59 4.08
C GLN A 168 21.87 16.46 2.87
N LYS A 169 22.84 17.32 3.06
CA LYS A 169 23.38 18.18 2.01
C LYS A 169 24.50 17.44 1.26
N ILE A 170 24.41 17.39 -0.05
CA ILE A 170 25.41 16.78 -0.93
C ILE A 170 26.07 17.88 -1.74
N PRO A 171 27.28 18.29 -1.39
CA PRO A 171 28.04 19.27 -2.18
C PRO A 171 28.53 18.63 -3.48
N ASP A 172 28.32 19.32 -4.58
CA ASP A 172 28.85 18.95 -5.91
C ASP A 172 29.35 20.21 -6.63
N ARG A 173 30.67 20.37 -6.69
CA ARG A 173 31.37 21.49 -7.35
C ARG A 173 30.80 22.87 -6.97
N ALA A 174 29.88 23.40 -7.79
CA ALA A 174 29.27 24.73 -7.58
C ALA A 174 27.88 24.69 -6.97
N ALA A 175 27.27 23.51 -6.78
CA ALA A 175 25.90 23.32 -6.29
C ALA A 175 25.87 22.50 -5.00
N VAL A 176 24.80 22.64 -4.24
CA VAL A 176 24.52 21.80 -3.08
C VAL A 176 23.11 21.23 -3.26
N TYR A 177 23.03 19.92 -3.29
CA TYR A 177 21.79 19.19 -3.46
C TYR A 177 21.29 18.60 -2.14
N ILE A 178 20.00 18.30 -2.07
CA ILE A 178 19.39 17.65 -0.91
C ILE A 178 19.07 16.19 -1.25
N ALA A 179 19.55 15.31 -0.38
CA ALA A 179 19.28 13.89 -0.46
C ALA A 179 18.69 13.37 0.85
N SER A 180 17.98 12.27 0.81
CA SER A 180 17.56 11.54 2.00
C SER A 180 18.77 10.90 2.66
N SER A 181 18.81 10.93 4.01
CA SER A 181 19.79 10.15 4.78
C SER A 181 19.53 8.65 4.77
N ARG A 182 18.37 8.24 4.25
CA ARG A 182 18.13 6.83 3.94
C ARG A 182 19.11 6.43 2.86
N SER A 183 20.03 5.52 3.21
CA SER A 183 20.82 4.83 2.19
C SER A 183 19.85 4.32 1.14
N SER A 184 20.11 4.62 -0.13
CA SER A 184 19.51 3.86 -1.23
C SER A 184 20.01 2.42 -1.10
N GLY A 185 19.41 1.70 -0.17
CA GLY A 185 19.44 0.24 -0.14
C GLY A 185 18.58 -0.21 -1.31
N ASP A 186 19.03 0.09 -2.51
CA ASP A 186 18.47 -0.54 -3.66
C ASP A 186 18.95 -1.98 -3.64
N GLY A 187 18.00 -2.89 -3.47
CA GLY A 187 18.19 -4.27 -3.85
C GLY A 187 18.33 -4.44 -5.36
N GLY A 188 18.73 -3.41 -6.07
CA GLY A 188 19.14 -3.48 -7.47
C GLY A 188 20.48 -4.18 -7.54
N LEU A 189 20.49 -5.37 -8.15
CA LEU A 189 21.71 -6.10 -8.52
C LEU A 189 22.58 -5.18 -9.40
N VAL A 190 23.45 -4.42 -8.74
CA VAL A 190 24.52 -3.71 -9.44
C VAL A 190 25.49 -4.81 -9.88
N PHE A 191 25.45 -5.18 -11.14
CA PHE A 191 26.54 -5.94 -11.74
C PHE A 191 27.81 -5.08 -11.67
N GLN A 192 28.58 -5.29 -10.61
CA GLN A 192 29.86 -4.63 -10.42
C GLN A 192 30.81 -5.10 -11.52
N SER A 193 31.05 -4.25 -12.47
CA SER A 193 32.26 -4.38 -13.29
C SER A 193 33.46 -4.16 -12.36
N ALA A 194 34.35 -5.13 -12.28
CA ALA A 194 35.38 -5.29 -11.25
C ALA A 194 36.42 -4.14 -11.15
N ASN A 195 36.28 -3.04 -11.88
CA ASN A 195 37.29 -1.96 -11.98
C ASN A 195 36.72 -0.52 -11.84
N LYS A 196 35.48 -0.32 -11.34
CA LYS A 196 34.99 1.02 -11.03
C LYS A 196 34.66 1.15 -9.55
N LYS A 197 35.29 2.17 -8.92
CA LYS A 197 34.93 2.66 -7.57
C LYS A 197 33.40 2.79 -7.50
N PRO A 198 32.71 2.25 -6.46
CA PRO A 198 31.28 2.37 -6.36
C PRO A 198 30.91 3.85 -6.38
N ALA A 199 30.16 4.28 -7.38
CA ALA A 199 29.56 5.60 -7.36
C ALA A 199 28.61 5.61 -6.17
N THR A 200 28.84 6.48 -5.18
CA THR A 200 27.92 6.70 -4.08
C THR A 200 26.63 7.28 -4.65
N THR A 201 25.65 6.42 -4.90
CA THR A 201 24.36 6.83 -5.43
C THR A 201 23.57 7.45 -4.29
N HIS A 202 23.54 8.77 -4.21
CA HIS A 202 22.74 9.47 -3.21
C HIS A 202 21.25 9.36 -3.55
N CYS A 203 20.42 9.21 -2.53
CA CYS A 203 18.95 9.14 -2.66
C CYS A 203 18.38 10.55 -2.68
N TYR A 204 18.44 11.23 -3.83
CA TYR A 204 17.95 12.60 -3.96
C TYR A 204 16.43 12.67 -3.85
N VAL A 205 15.92 13.69 -3.16
CA VAL A 205 14.49 13.86 -2.93
C VAL A 205 13.77 14.34 -4.19
N THR A 206 12.55 13.85 -4.41
CA THR A 206 11.65 14.40 -5.44
C THR A 206 11.19 15.79 -5.03
N VAL A 207 11.21 16.76 -5.93
CA VAL A 207 10.92 18.17 -5.63
C VAL A 207 9.68 18.63 -6.40
N TYR A 208 8.73 19.19 -5.67
CA TYR A 208 7.57 19.90 -6.21
C TYR A 208 7.60 21.37 -5.78
N ILE A 209 7.13 22.27 -6.63
CA ILE A 209 6.92 23.68 -6.33
C ILE A 209 5.48 24.03 -6.70
N ASP A 210 4.71 24.52 -5.76
CA ASP A 210 3.28 24.84 -5.91
C ASP A 210 2.46 23.69 -6.54
N GLY A 211 2.80 22.45 -6.12
CA GLY A 211 2.16 21.24 -6.61
C GLY A 211 2.66 20.75 -7.98
N VAL A 212 3.56 21.49 -8.65
CA VAL A 212 4.13 21.10 -9.94
C VAL A 212 5.44 20.35 -9.74
N LEU A 213 5.56 19.16 -10.31
CA LEU A 213 6.81 18.36 -10.29
C LEU A 213 7.93 19.15 -11.00
N ARG A 214 9.02 19.39 -10.30
CA ARG A 214 10.22 20.04 -10.81
C ARG A 214 11.36 19.08 -11.07
N TRP A 215 11.51 18.09 -10.21
CA TRP A 215 12.52 17.07 -10.38
C TRP A 215 12.14 15.77 -9.70
N GLN A 216 12.50 14.67 -10.38
CA GLN A 216 12.38 13.31 -9.88
C GLN A 216 13.55 12.46 -10.39
N GLY A 217 14.16 11.65 -9.49
CA GLY A 217 15.27 10.76 -9.82
C GLY A 217 14.92 9.63 -10.79
N PRO A 218 15.91 8.87 -11.23
CA PRO A 218 17.29 8.87 -10.75
C PRO A 218 18.12 10.05 -11.31
N ALA A 219 19.11 10.48 -10.52
CA ALA A 219 20.03 11.53 -10.94
C ALA A 219 21.04 11.00 -12.00
N SER A 220 21.30 11.82 -13.00
CA SER A 220 22.28 11.53 -14.07
C SER A 220 22.91 12.82 -14.60
N GLN A 221 23.85 12.71 -15.51
CA GLN A 221 24.42 13.89 -16.18
C GLN A 221 23.38 14.66 -17.01
N THR A 222 22.38 13.95 -17.55
CA THR A 222 21.29 14.55 -18.33
C THR A 222 20.08 14.92 -17.47
N ASN A 223 20.00 14.42 -16.23
CA ASN A 223 18.98 14.75 -15.26
C ASN A 223 19.62 15.03 -13.89
N PRO A 224 20.35 16.15 -13.75
CA PRO A 224 20.98 16.51 -12.47
C PRO A 224 19.90 16.77 -11.41
N PRO A 225 20.20 16.57 -10.11
CA PRO A 225 19.27 16.92 -9.04
C PRO A 225 18.91 18.39 -9.07
N PHE A 226 17.73 18.73 -8.57
CA PHE A 226 17.26 20.11 -8.54
C PHE A 226 18.10 20.94 -7.56
N ASP A 227 18.66 22.06 -8.05
CA ASP A 227 19.36 23.03 -7.20
C ASP A 227 18.35 23.93 -6.49
N LEU A 228 18.11 23.66 -5.21
CA LEU A 228 17.19 24.44 -4.38
C LEU A 228 17.63 25.90 -4.21
N ASN A 229 18.93 26.21 -4.36
CA ASN A 229 19.44 27.57 -4.19
C ASN A 229 19.09 28.50 -5.38
N THR A 230 18.44 27.96 -6.41
CA THR A 230 17.82 28.79 -7.45
C THR A 230 16.54 29.49 -6.97
N ILE A 231 16.03 29.11 -5.81
CA ILE A 231 14.85 29.69 -5.16
C ILE A 231 15.34 30.53 -3.97
N GLN A 232 14.84 31.74 -3.86
CA GLN A 232 15.13 32.59 -2.70
C GLN A 232 14.25 32.18 -1.52
N VAL A 233 14.82 32.15 -0.32
CA VAL A 233 14.08 31.82 0.91
C VAL A 233 12.92 32.80 1.13
N SER A 234 13.10 34.07 0.75
CA SER A 234 12.07 35.12 0.81
C SER A 234 10.82 34.82 -0.03
N ASP A 235 10.95 34.03 -1.09
CA ASP A 235 9.83 33.69 -1.98
C ASP A 235 8.95 32.58 -1.42
N LEU A 236 9.34 31.91 -0.34
CA LEU A 236 8.63 30.76 0.21
C LEU A 236 7.72 31.13 1.38
N ALA A 237 6.50 30.61 1.34
CA ALA A 237 5.52 30.63 2.44
C ALA A 237 5.52 29.34 3.26
N GLY A 238 5.99 28.23 2.69
CA GLY A 238 6.02 26.96 3.38
C GLY A 238 6.84 25.89 2.67
N ALA A 239 7.25 24.89 3.43
CA ALA A 239 7.80 23.66 2.91
C ALA A 239 7.33 22.46 3.73
N GLU A 240 7.20 21.33 3.09
CA GLU A 240 6.89 20.06 3.73
C GLU A 240 7.74 18.95 3.14
N PHE A 241 8.27 18.11 4.01
CA PHE A 241 9.07 16.95 3.61
C PHE A 241 8.45 15.66 4.14
N TYR A 242 8.31 14.70 3.25
CA TYR A 242 7.82 13.36 3.53
C TYR A 242 8.91 12.35 3.21
N ALA A 243 9.37 11.62 4.24
CA ALA A 243 10.47 10.67 4.10
C ALA A 243 10.07 9.36 3.37
N GLY A 244 8.79 9.14 3.09
CA GLY A 244 8.29 7.94 2.40
C GLY A 244 6.81 8.01 2.09
N GLY A 245 6.32 7.08 1.26
CA GLY A 245 4.97 7.11 0.71
C GLY A 245 3.81 6.95 1.70
N ALA A 246 4.06 6.37 2.89
CA ALA A 246 2.98 6.06 3.85
C ALA A 246 2.27 7.29 4.41
N SER A 247 2.95 8.43 4.49
CA SER A 247 2.43 9.70 5.01
C SER A 247 2.26 10.78 3.95
N LEU A 248 2.64 10.47 2.72
CA LEU A 248 2.60 11.40 1.59
C LEU A 248 1.15 11.61 1.14
N PRO A 249 0.69 12.86 0.90
CA PRO A 249 -0.61 13.09 0.30
C PRO A 249 -0.73 12.37 -1.06
N VAL A 250 -1.90 11.76 -1.31
CA VAL A 250 -2.14 10.87 -2.46
C VAL A 250 -1.75 11.51 -3.80
N GLN A 251 -2.00 12.81 -3.95
CA GLN A 251 -1.69 13.55 -5.17
C GLN A 251 -0.18 13.65 -5.50
N PHE A 252 0.69 13.42 -4.53
CA PHE A 252 2.15 13.45 -4.70
C PHE A 252 2.80 12.07 -4.60
N ASN A 253 1.99 11.02 -4.43
CA ASN A 253 2.46 9.64 -4.31
C ASN A 253 2.65 8.99 -5.68
N ALA A 254 3.58 9.53 -6.47
CA ALA A 254 3.96 8.97 -7.76
C ALA A 254 5.01 7.86 -7.62
N THR A 255 5.16 7.06 -8.66
CA THR A 255 6.24 6.07 -8.75
C THR A 255 7.60 6.77 -8.65
N GLY A 256 8.53 6.25 -7.81
CA GLY A 256 9.87 6.83 -7.67
C GLY A 256 10.06 7.81 -6.52
N THR A 257 9.10 7.89 -5.58
CA THR A 257 9.18 8.74 -4.38
C THR A 257 9.87 8.08 -3.18
N SER A 258 10.58 6.98 -3.38
CA SER A 258 11.25 6.20 -2.33
C SER A 258 12.30 6.98 -1.54
N CYS A 259 12.93 7.98 -2.17
CA CYS A 259 13.91 8.87 -1.53
C CYS A 259 13.27 10.01 -0.73
N GLY A 260 11.95 10.07 -0.68
CA GLY A 260 11.18 11.14 -0.07
C GLY A 260 10.80 12.24 -1.04
N VAL A 261 9.85 13.06 -0.61
CA VAL A 261 9.26 14.16 -1.40
C VAL A 261 9.36 15.46 -0.62
N LEU A 262 9.90 16.47 -1.25
CA LEU A 262 9.95 17.85 -0.79
C LEU A 262 8.98 18.70 -1.59
N LEU A 263 8.00 19.29 -0.90
CA LEU A 263 7.04 20.22 -1.49
C LEU A 263 7.38 21.62 -1.01
N LEU A 264 7.54 22.56 -1.92
CA LEU A 264 7.79 23.97 -1.67
C LEU A 264 6.59 24.80 -2.11
N TRP A 265 6.19 25.70 -1.26
CA TRP A 265 5.03 26.58 -1.47
C TRP A 265 5.47 28.02 -1.54
N THR A 266 5.23 28.67 -2.68
CA THR A 266 5.62 30.06 -2.86
C THR A 266 4.68 31.01 -2.13
N ARG A 267 5.22 32.17 -1.76
CA ARG A 267 4.48 33.23 -1.08
C ARG A 267 3.54 33.93 -2.05
N GLU A 268 2.34 34.22 -1.60
CA GLU A 268 1.38 35.04 -2.34
C GLU A 268 1.91 36.48 -2.44
N ARG A 269 1.84 37.04 -3.62
CA ARG A 269 2.15 38.44 -3.89
C ARG A 269 0.88 39.29 -3.85
#